data_96245eef43f5d58d3d78f8fc69a3b765
#
_entry.id   96245eef43f5d58d3d78f8fc69a3b765
#
_cell.length_a   1.000
_cell.length_b   1.000
_cell.length_c   1.000
_cell.angle_alpha   90.00
_cell.angle_beta   90.00
_cell.angle_gamma   90.00
#
_symmetry.space_group_name_H-M   'P 1'
#
loop_
_entity.id
_entity.type
_entity.pdbx_description
1 polymer ?
#
loop_
_entity_poly.entity_id
_entity_poly.type
_entity_poly.pdbx_seq_one_letter_code
_entity_poly.pdbx_strand_id
1 'polypeptide(L)'
;MQQLLLGVDVGTTATKAVLVDNAGHIISQGRAEYPTKYLQAGWVEQDPNDWWLSFCKAVEIAQAGAPGAQIIGVAISAQAPTLIAVDANGAPVRDAMIWMDRRAQLEADELGSEFSNISQLTGNRADPYYVAAKIKWFIKNEPTNYQKTKYFLQIPGYLNFKLTSKFGIDSAHASLLQLRSADNSKWADEVMKFVGVSEDKFPYIENSIILQGEVLSNNDSKIAAGTPVYFGSVDGCSAALEAGVIDPGVVAEMTGTSTVLLMPTDGNNFNDAFVAIEHAIIGRQLRLGAMVASGASVAWLQQSILKSEQSVEQLSKQAQEVLPGSEGLIFLPYMMGERSPIWHTNARGVFFGLSLTTTPAMMFRAVLEGTAFALAHNVEIGKKSGIKIDEIRSIGGGSKSELWNQIKADVLGMPIAVLEDSAGAAVGDAYLAGMGAGLFKDIRQTLKTNVKIEARFQPNQKVHTYYQERYARFRSLYESVRDEFDKSAQSAAYKVN
;
A
#
# COMPACT_ATOMS: atom_id res chain seq x y z
N MET A 1 9.84 15.26 31.87
CA MET A 1 10.28 14.40 30.75
C MET A 1 9.24 14.52 29.66
N GLN A 2 9.63 14.83 28.43
CA GLN A 2 8.68 14.93 27.30
C GLN A 2 8.15 13.55 27.00
N GLN A 3 6.82 13.42 26.89
CA GLN A 3 6.14 12.17 26.53
C GLN A 3 5.91 12.14 25.01
N LEU A 4 6.33 11.06 24.35
CA LEU A 4 6.21 10.88 22.91
C LEU A 4 5.56 9.53 22.57
N LEU A 5 4.89 9.48 21.44
CA LEU A 5 4.37 8.28 20.80
C LEU A 5 5.36 7.80 19.75
N LEU A 6 5.60 6.51 19.67
CA LEU A 6 6.44 5.90 18.65
C LEU A 6 5.55 5.19 17.61
N GLY A 7 5.58 5.70 16.40
CA GLY A 7 5.02 5.01 15.23
C GLY A 7 6.13 4.43 14.36
N VAL A 8 5.94 3.21 13.86
CA VAL A 8 6.93 2.52 13.03
C VAL A 8 6.28 1.89 11.82
N ASP A 9 6.76 2.22 10.63
CA ASP A 9 6.34 1.64 9.36
C ASP A 9 7.45 0.75 8.79
N VAL A 10 7.14 -0.53 8.58
CA VAL A 10 8.03 -1.51 7.95
C VAL A 10 7.63 -1.70 6.49
N GLY A 11 8.12 -0.80 5.64
CA GLY A 11 7.86 -0.83 4.20
C GLY A 11 8.66 -1.93 3.46
N THR A 12 8.63 -1.94 2.13
CA THR A 12 9.29 -3.02 1.35
C THR A 12 10.82 -2.97 1.41
N THR A 13 11.43 -1.80 1.60
CA THR A 13 12.90 -1.62 1.50
C THR A 13 13.53 -1.05 2.75
N ALA A 14 12.73 -0.51 3.66
CA ALA A 14 13.24 0.15 4.87
C ALA A 14 12.17 0.22 5.95
N THR A 15 12.63 0.24 7.19
CA THR A 15 11.84 0.62 8.36
C THR A 15 11.99 2.12 8.62
N LYS A 16 10.89 2.81 8.87
CA LYS A 16 10.84 4.19 9.35
C LYS A 16 10.25 4.23 10.75
N ALA A 17 10.86 4.98 11.65
CA ALA A 17 10.35 5.24 12.98
C ALA A 17 10.18 6.74 13.17
N VAL A 18 9.07 7.18 13.76
CA VAL A 18 8.83 8.57 14.11
C VAL A 18 8.46 8.70 15.58
N LEU A 19 8.92 9.75 16.21
CA LEU A 19 8.51 10.18 17.54
C LEU A 19 7.61 11.39 17.40
N VAL A 20 6.39 11.29 17.92
CA VAL A 20 5.34 12.31 17.80
C VAL A 20 4.91 12.77 19.18
N ASP A 21 4.70 14.07 19.36
CA ASP A 21 4.22 14.64 20.61
C ASP A 21 2.68 14.49 20.76
N ASN A 22 2.16 14.93 21.91
CA ASN A 22 0.72 14.88 22.23
C ASN A 22 -0.13 15.78 21.31
N ALA A 23 0.50 16.70 20.58
CA ALA A 23 -0.19 17.56 19.61
C ALA A 23 -0.12 16.99 18.19
N GLY A 24 0.59 15.87 17.98
CA GLY A 24 0.72 15.22 16.67
C GLY A 24 1.91 15.75 15.83
N HIS A 25 2.81 16.54 16.40
CA HIS A 25 3.99 17.05 15.69
C HIS A 25 5.12 16.02 15.72
N ILE A 26 5.79 15.86 14.60
CA ILE A 26 6.98 15.03 14.48
C ILE A 26 8.15 15.71 15.20
N ILE A 27 8.69 15.05 16.21
CA ILE A 27 9.85 15.54 16.99
C ILE A 27 11.15 14.98 16.44
N SER A 28 11.15 13.71 16.05
CA SER A 28 12.32 13.03 15.50
C SER A 28 11.90 11.87 14.61
N GLN A 29 12.80 11.46 13.73
CA GLN A 29 12.60 10.31 12.87
C GLN A 29 13.88 9.53 12.65
N GLY A 30 13.75 8.23 12.39
CA GLY A 30 14.84 7.34 12.04
C GLY A 30 14.47 6.44 10.87
N ARG A 31 15.48 5.99 10.12
CA ARG A 31 15.30 5.09 8.98
C ARG A 31 16.44 4.08 8.92
N ALA A 32 16.10 2.83 8.62
CA ALA A 32 17.07 1.77 8.39
C ALA A 32 16.60 0.87 7.24
N GLU A 33 17.51 0.54 6.33
CA GLU A 33 17.26 -0.29 5.18
C GLU A 33 17.53 -1.77 5.47
N TYR A 34 16.92 -2.65 4.67
CA TYR A 34 17.16 -4.10 4.68
C TYR A 34 16.96 -4.70 3.29
N PRO A 35 17.58 -5.87 3.02
CA PRO A 35 17.54 -6.47 1.69
C PRO A 35 16.23 -7.17 1.38
N THR A 36 15.91 -7.26 0.09
CA THR A 36 14.88 -8.15 -0.47
C THR A 36 15.56 -9.21 -1.33
N LYS A 37 15.17 -10.47 -1.15
CA LYS A 37 15.72 -11.62 -1.89
C LYS A 37 14.82 -11.93 -3.09
N TYR A 38 15.34 -11.75 -4.29
CA TYR A 38 14.71 -12.12 -5.55
C TYR A 38 15.32 -13.46 -6.01
N LEU A 39 14.68 -14.58 -5.64
CA LEU A 39 15.24 -15.92 -5.85
C LEU A 39 15.14 -16.38 -7.31
N GLN A 40 13.98 -16.15 -7.91
CA GLN A 40 13.68 -16.35 -9.32
C GLN A 40 12.44 -15.54 -9.72
N ALA A 41 12.03 -15.60 -10.97
CA ALA A 41 10.86 -14.85 -11.46
C ALA A 41 9.61 -15.16 -10.61
N GLY A 42 9.04 -14.14 -9.98
CA GLY A 42 7.86 -14.24 -9.12
C GLY A 42 8.11 -14.78 -7.71
N TRP A 43 9.37 -15.05 -7.31
CA TRP A 43 9.71 -15.51 -5.96
C TRP A 43 10.44 -14.41 -5.19
N VAL A 44 9.78 -13.85 -4.20
CA VAL A 44 10.31 -12.70 -3.45
C VAL A 44 10.16 -12.92 -1.95
N GLU A 45 11.29 -12.97 -1.25
CA GLU A 45 11.37 -13.27 0.17
C GLU A 45 12.16 -12.20 0.93
N GLN A 46 11.89 -12.13 2.25
CA GLN A 46 12.66 -11.33 3.20
C GLN A 46 12.88 -12.13 4.48
N ASP A 47 14.04 -11.92 5.13
CA ASP A 47 14.32 -12.52 6.43
C ASP A 47 13.62 -11.73 7.54
N PRO A 48 12.74 -12.34 8.36
CA PRO A 48 12.09 -11.64 9.47
C PRO A 48 13.07 -11.05 10.48
N ASN A 49 14.29 -11.59 10.61
CA ASN A 49 15.31 -11.02 11.49
C ASN A 49 15.85 -9.68 10.97
N ASP A 50 15.92 -9.47 9.66
CA ASP A 50 16.31 -8.19 9.07
C ASP A 50 15.31 -7.08 9.43
N TRP A 51 14.00 -7.39 9.50
CA TRP A 51 12.99 -6.45 10.00
C TRP A 51 13.21 -6.07 11.46
N TRP A 52 13.52 -7.05 12.32
CA TRP A 52 13.82 -6.78 13.72
C TRP A 52 15.06 -5.89 13.89
N LEU A 53 16.15 -6.18 13.18
CA LEU A 53 17.37 -5.39 13.22
C LEU A 53 17.15 -3.98 12.70
N SER A 54 16.43 -3.83 11.57
CA SER A 54 16.12 -2.51 11.02
C SER A 54 15.15 -1.72 11.91
N PHE A 55 14.19 -2.39 12.58
CA PHE A 55 13.32 -1.79 13.58
C PHE A 55 14.14 -1.21 14.73
N CYS A 56 15.01 -2.01 15.36
CA CYS A 56 15.87 -1.56 16.44
C CYS A 56 16.74 -0.37 16.01
N LYS A 57 17.31 -0.41 14.80
CA LYS A 57 18.16 0.66 14.28
C LYS A 57 17.38 1.94 13.99
N ALA A 58 16.22 1.86 13.37
CA ALA A 58 15.38 3.02 13.09
C ALA A 58 14.90 3.70 14.39
N VAL A 59 14.51 2.90 15.39
CA VAL A 59 14.11 3.38 16.72
C VAL A 59 15.29 4.05 17.44
N GLU A 60 16.48 3.45 17.40
CA GLU A 60 17.70 4.06 17.98
C GLU A 60 17.98 5.44 17.40
N ILE A 61 17.89 5.59 16.06
CA ILE A 61 18.10 6.87 15.37
C ILE A 61 17.03 7.89 15.79
N ALA A 62 15.77 7.49 15.84
CA ALA A 62 14.68 8.37 16.25
C ALA A 62 14.86 8.85 17.71
N GLN A 63 15.21 7.95 18.63
CA GLN A 63 15.46 8.29 20.03
C GLN A 63 16.66 9.25 20.22
N ALA A 64 17.72 9.10 19.40
CA ALA A 64 18.87 9.98 19.44
C ALA A 64 18.50 11.43 19.09
N GLY A 65 17.48 11.67 18.27
CA GLY A 65 16.97 13.00 17.94
C GLY A 65 16.05 13.62 19.00
N ALA A 66 15.66 12.84 20.05
CA ALA A 66 14.83 13.31 21.16
C ALA A 66 15.37 12.83 22.51
N PRO A 67 16.59 13.26 22.91
CA PRO A 67 17.25 12.75 24.09
C PRO A 67 16.45 13.04 25.37
N GLY A 68 16.30 12.01 26.21
CA GLY A 68 15.57 12.12 27.47
C GLY A 68 14.05 12.12 27.36
N ALA A 69 13.48 11.96 26.16
CA ALA A 69 12.05 11.77 26.00
C ALA A 69 11.61 10.36 26.48
N GLN A 70 10.39 10.25 26.96
CA GLN A 70 9.76 8.99 27.35
C GLN A 70 8.79 8.54 26.26
N ILE A 71 8.99 7.35 25.69
CA ILE A 71 8.02 6.71 24.81
C ILE A 71 6.89 6.13 25.67
N ILE A 72 5.64 6.54 25.42
CA ILE A 72 4.45 6.18 26.19
C ILE A 72 3.51 5.23 25.45
N GLY A 73 3.83 4.88 24.23
CA GLY A 73 3.07 3.93 23.41
C GLY A 73 3.75 3.68 22.08
N VAL A 74 3.61 2.46 21.59
CA VAL A 74 4.18 1.99 20.30
C VAL A 74 3.09 1.35 19.47
N ALA A 75 3.02 1.71 18.17
CA ALA A 75 2.28 0.93 17.18
C ALA A 75 3.11 0.78 15.90
N ILE A 76 2.90 -0.33 15.21
CA ILE A 76 3.69 -0.74 14.04
C ILE A 76 2.74 -1.00 12.89
N SER A 77 3.00 -0.40 11.72
CA SER A 77 2.43 -0.84 10.46
C SER A 77 3.46 -1.53 9.58
N ALA A 78 2.99 -2.23 8.57
CA ALA A 78 3.89 -2.85 7.62
C ALA A 78 3.28 -3.04 6.24
N GLN A 79 4.17 -3.29 5.27
CA GLN A 79 3.80 -3.83 3.95
C GLN A 79 2.96 -5.10 4.10
N ALA A 80 1.94 -5.26 3.28
CA ALA A 80 0.98 -6.35 3.44
C ALA A 80 0.46 -6.90 2.09
N PRO A 81 -0.01 -8.16 2.09
CA PRO A 81 0.14 -9.17 3.15
C PRO A 81 1.48 -9.90 3.06
N THR A 82 1.89 -10.48 4.16
CA THR A 82 3.12 -11.28 4.26
C THR A 82 2.82 -12.61 4.93
N LEU A 83 3.42 -13.70 4.48
CA LEU A 83 3.35 -15.00 5.14
C LEU A 83 4.62 -15.24 5.95
N ILE A 84 4.53 -15.13 7.27
CA ILE A 84 5.60 -15.48 8.22
C ILE A 84 5.18 -16.74 8.95
N ALA A 85 5.93 -17.83 8.80
CA ALA A 85 5.73 -19.06 9.53
C ALA A 85 6.71 -19.13 10.70
N VAL A 86 6.21 -19.26 11.93
CA VAL A 86 7.04 -19.34 13.15
C VAL A 86 6.75 -20.61 13.94
N ASP A 87 7.77 -21.10 14.66
CA ASP A 87 7.63 -22.20 15.61
C ASP A 87 6.96 -21.74 16.93
N ALA A 88 6.86 -22.64 17.91
CA ALA A 88 6.27 -22.37 19.21
C ALA A 88 7.06 -21.33 20.04
N ASN A 89 8.33 -21.10 19.71
CA ASN A 89 9.19 -20.11 20.37
C ASN A 89 9.21 -18.77 19.62
N GLY A 90 8.46 -18.65 18.51
CA GLY A 90 8.43 -17.46 17.67
C GLY A 90 9.62 -17.34 16.70
N ALA A 91 10.43 -18.40 16.56
CA ALA A 91 11.52 -18.41 15.58
C ALA A 91 10.97 -18.66 14.17
N PRO A 92 11.35 -17.86 13.15
CA PRO A 92 10.94 -18.11 11.77
C PRO A 92 11.44 -19.48 11.30
N VAL A 93 10.57 -20.29 10.70
CA VAL A 93 10.94 -21.60 10.15
C VAL A 93 11.53 -21.49 8.74
N ARG A 94 11.37 -20.33 8.14
CA ARG A 94 11.93 -19.96 6.84
C ARG A 94 11.85 -18.44 6.63
N ASP A 95 12.48 -17.93 5.56
CA ASP A 95 12.25 -16.56 5.07
C ASP A 95 10.77 -16.34 4.71
N ALA A 96 10.28 -15.13 4.93
CA ALA A 96 8.88 -14.79 4.70
C ALA A 96 8.56 -14.52 3.22
N MET A 97 7.42 -14.99 2.75
CA MET A 97 6.88 -14.63 1.42
C MET A 97 6.14 -13.30 1.53
N ILE A 98 6.68 -12.24 0.93
CA ILE A 98 6.06 -10.91 0.98
C ILE A 98 4.95 -10.75 -0.06
N TRP A 99 4.29 -9.60 -0.08
CA TRP A 99 3.19 -9.28 -1.00
C TRP A 99 3.54 -9.39 -2.49
N MET A 100 4.82 -9.18 -2.86
CA MET A 100 5.33 -9.30 -4.23
C MET A 100 5.49 -10.74 -4.69
N ASP A 101 5.51 -11.72 -3.78
CA ASP A 101 5.69 -13.12 -4.12
C ASP A 101 4.48 -13.70 -4.83
N ARG A 102 4.70 -14.23 -6.03
CA ARG A 102 3.66 -14.76 -6.93
C ARG A 102 3.74 -16.27 -7.13
N ARG A 103 4.59 -16.99 -6.36
CA ARG A 103 4.81 -18.44 -6.56
C ARG A 103 3.55 -19.29 -6.41
N ALA A 104 2.57 -18.84 -5.63
CA ALA A 104 1.32 -19.52 -5.38
C ALA A 104 0.23 -19.23 -6.44
N GLN A 105 0.62 -18.93 -7.68
CA GLN A 105 -0.35 -18.60 -8.75
C GLN A 105 -1.29 -19.76 -9.03
N LEU A 106 -0.79 -21.01 -9.09
CA LEU A 106 -1.61 -22.19 -9.33
C LEU A 106 -2.65 -22.40 -8.21
N GLU A 107 -2.24 -22.22 -6.97
CA GLU A 107 -3.11 -22.36 -5.81
C GLU A 107 -4.17 -21.23 -5.75
N ALA A 108 -3.84 -20.03 -6.22
CA ALA A 108 -4.81 -18.95 -6.39
C ALA A 108 -5.82 -19.24 -7.50
N ASP A 109 -5.38 -19.81 -8.62
CA ASP A 109 -6.26 -20.23 -9.73
C ASP A 109 -7.20 -21.37 -9.29
N GLU A 110 -6.69 -22.33 -8.50
CA GLU A 110 -7.49 -23.39 -7.88
C GLU A 110 -8.57 -22.81 -6.94
N LEU A 111 -8.21 -21.81 -6.10
CA LEU A 111 -9.15 -21.12 -5.21
C LEU A 111 -10.24 -20.39 -6.00
N GLY A 112 -9.88 -19.68 -7.08
CA GLY A 112 -10.82 -18.97 -7.94
C GLY A 112 -11.75 -19.91 -8.71
N SER A 113 -11.27 -21.11 -9.07
CA SER A 113 -12.05 -22.13 -9.75
C SER A 113 -13.04 -22.85 -8.83
N GLU A 114 -12.63 -23.13 -7.58
CA GLU A 114 -13.51 -23.75 -6.57
C GLU A 114 -14.56 -22.75 -6.07
N PHE A 115 -14.17 -21.51 -5.81
CA PHE A 115 -15.04 -20.47 -5.27
C PHE A 115 -15.21 -19.31 -6.26
N SER A 116 -16.13 -19.44 -7.22
CA SER A 116 -16.43 -18.35 -8.17
C SER A 116 -16.92 -17.06 -7.49
N ASN A 117 -17.37 -17.16 -6.24
CA ASN A 117 -17.82 -16.06 -5.38
C ASN A 117 -16.84 -15.72 -4.26
N ILE A 118 -15.55 -16.04 -4.40
CA ILE A 118 -14.54 -15.84 -3.35
C ILE A 118 -14.51 -14.40 -2.80
N SER A 119 -14.75 -13.40 -3.65
CA SER A 119 -14.78 -12.00 -3.25
C SER A 119 -15.95 -11.68 -2.31
N GLN A 120 -17.11 -12.31 -2.52
CA GLN A 120 -18.25 -12.17 -1.63
C GLN A 120 -18.02 -12.92 -0.31
N LEU A 121 -17.31 -14.03 -0.35
CA LEU A 121 -17.00 -14.83 0.84
C LEU A 121 -15.94 -14.16 1.72
N THR A 122 -14.88 -13.59 1.10
CA THR A 122 -13.69 -13.14 1.83
C THR A 122 -13.35 -11.66 1.62
N GLY A 123 -14.13 -10.92 0.86
CA GLY A 123 -13.89 -9.51 0.55
C GLY A 123 -12.89 -9.27 -0.58
N ASN A 124 -12.16 -10.30 -1.03
CA ASN A 124 -11.06 -10.16 -1.96
C ASN A 124 -11.07 -11.24 -3.05
N ARG A 125 -10.69 -10.89 -4.28
CA ARG A 125 -10.56 -11.81 -5.42
C ARG A 125 -9.50 -12.87 -5.18
N ALA A 126 -9.58 -14.01 -5.87
CA ALA A 126 -8.49 -14.99 -5.87
C ALA A 126 -7.24 -14.40 -6.56
N ASP A 127 -6.13 -14.33 -5.82
CA ASP A 127 -4.85 -13.83 -6.33
C ASP A 127 -3.71 -14.34 -5.42
N PRO A 128 -2.53 -14.71 -5.94
CA PRO A 128 -1.37 -15.12 -5.13
C PRO A 128 -0.81 -14.01 -4.22
N TYR A 129 -1.31 -12.79 -4.34
CA TYR A 129 -1.06 -11.71 -3.40
C TYR A 129 -1.47 -12.11 -1.97
N TYR A 130 -2.63 -12.79 -1.81
CA TYR A 130 -3.19 -13.13 -0.51
C TYR A 130 -2.56 -14.36 0.15
N VAL A 131 -2.70 -14.43 1.48
CA VAL A 131 -2.04 -15.44 2.31
C VAL A 131 -2.61 -16.83 2.09
N ALA A 132 -3.91 -16.98 1.80
CA ALA A 132 -4.57 -18.28 1.59
C ALA A 132 -3.86 -19.12 0.53
N ALA A 133 -3.60 -18.55 -0.65
CA ALA A 133 -2.90 -19.25 -1.72
C ALA A 133 -1.45 -19.61 -1.31
N LYS A 134 -0.75 -18.70 -0.62
CA LYS A 134 0.62 -18.94 -0.12
C LYS A 134 0.66 -20.07 0.91
N ILE A 135 -0.32 -20.16 1.81
CA ILE A 135 -0.41 -21.27 2.77
C ILE A 135 -0.66 -22.59 2.04
N LYS A 136 -1.59 -22.62 1.07
CA LYS A 136 -1.86 -23.84 0.30
C LYS A 136 -0.61 -24.32 -0.43
N TRP A 137 0.13 -23.39 -1.06
CA TRP A 137 1.44 -23.67 -1.67
C TRP A 137 2.43 -24.22 -0.62
N PHE A 138 2.53 -23.59 0.55
CA PHE A 138 3.44 -23.95 1.63
C PHE A 138 3.19 -25.37 2.16
N ILE A 139 1.92 -25.73 2.39
CA ILE A 139 1.53 -27.08 2.80
C ILE A 139 1.99 -28.12 1.78
N LYS A 140 1.80 -27.86 0.49
CA LYS A 140 2.12 -28.76 -0.61
C LYS A 140 3.62 -28.92 -0.84
N ASN A 141 4.37 -27.83 -0.82
CA ASN A 141 5.77 -27.80 -1.24
C ASN A 141 6.77 -27.86 -0.08
N GLU A 142 6.37 -27.46 1.13
CA GLU A 142 7.24 -27.45 2.32
C GLU A 142 6.58 -28.12 3.54
N PRO A 143 6.14 -29.39 3.43
CA PRO A 143 5.39 -30.06 4.49
C PRO A 143 6.15 -30.16 5.82
N THR A 144 7.48 -30.30 5.78
CA THR A 144 8.32 -30.35 6.98
C THR A 144 8.32 -29.00 7.72
N ASN A 145 8.38 -27.87 6.99
CA ASN A 145 8.30 -26.53 7.57
C ASN A 145 6.88 -26.26 8.09
N TYR A 146 5.84 -26.71 7.37
CA TYR A 146 4.46 -26.61 7.85
C TYR A 146 4.24 -27.35 9.18
N GLN A 147 4.79 -28.54 9.33
CA GLN A 147 4.70 -29.30 10.59
C GLN A 147 5.39 -28.60 11.77
N LYS A 148 6.52 -27.91 11.53
CA LYS A 148 7.21 -27.10 12.54
C LYS A 148 6.48 -25.81 12.87
N THR A 149 5.64 -25.32 11.97
CA THR A 149 4.94 -24.04 12.13
C THR A 149 3.88 -24.12 13.22
N LYS A 150 4.02 -23.31 14.25
CA LYS A 150 2.97 -23.10 15.26
C LYS A 150 1.98 -22.05 14.79
N TYR A 151 2.47 -20.89 14.36
CA TYR A 151 1.63 -19.79 13.92
C TYR A 151 2.07 -19.20 12.59
N PHE A 152 1.08 -18.74 11.80
CA PHE A 152 1.28 -17.81 10.70
C PHE A 152 1.05 -16.39 11.21
N LEU A 153 2.02 -15.50 10.96
CA LEU A 153 2.01 -14.12 11.42
C LEU A 153 2.08 -13.13 10.24
N GLN A 154 1.83 -11.88 10.56
CA GLN A 154 2.14 -10.72 9.76
C GLN A 154 3.30 -9.95 10.39
N ILE A 155 3.91 -8.99 9.68
CA ILE A 155 5.11 -8.29 10.17
C ILE A 155 4.88 -7.60 11.52
N PRO A 156 3.79 -6.81 11.74
CA PRO A 156 3.56 -6.21 13.05
C PRO A 156 3.41 -7.27 14.15
N GLY A 157 2.69 -8.37 13.87
CA GLY A 157 2.54 -9.48 14.83
C GLY A 157 3.87 -10.12 15.23
N TYR A 158 4.81 -10.26 14.28
CA TYR A 158 6.16 -10.78 14.56
C TYR A 158 6.98 -9.80 15.40
N LEU A 159 7.00 -8.51 15.04
CA LEU A 159 7.75 -7.49 15.79
C LEU A 159 7.16 -7.25 17.19
N ASN A 160 5.85 -7.23 17.31
CA ASN A 160 5.16 -7.14 18.59
C ASN A 160 5.47 -8.36 19.47
N PHE A 161 5.55 -9.56 18.90
CA PHE A 161 6.01 -10.74 19.64
C PHE A 161 7.45 -10.55 20.15
N LYS A 162 8.35 -10.02 19.34
CA LYS A 162 9.75 -9.72 19.76
C LYS A 162 9.79 -8.71 20.91
N LEU A 163 8.86 -7.76 20.95
CA LEU A 163 8.78 -6.75 22.01
C LEU A 163 8.10 -7.29 23.28
N THR A 164 7.07 -8.15 23.17
CA THR A 164 6.12 -8.46 24.26
C THR A 164 6.02 -9.94 24.62
N SER A 165 6.59 -10.84 23.81
CA SER A 165 6.36 -12.29 23.85
C SER A 165 4.88 -12.72 23.69
N LYS A 166 4.02 -11.86 23.14
CA LYS A 166 2.63 -12.18 22.85
C LYS A 166 2.38 -12.26 21.36
N PHE A 167 1.80 -13.36 20.91
CA PHE A 167 1.38 -13.54 19.52
C PHE A 167 0.05 -12.84 19.25
N GLY A 168 -0.11 -12.25 18.08
CA GLY A 168 -1.37 -11.62 17.64
C GLY A 168 -1.30 -11.18 16.18
N ILE A 169 -2.45 -10.92 15.58
CA ILE A 169 -2.61 -10.32 14.26
C ILE A 169 -3.62 -9.18 14.40
N ASP A 170 -3.29 -8.01 13.85
CA ASP A 170 -4.25 -6.92 13.76
C ASP A 170 -5.34 -7.21 12.72
N SER A 171 -6.53 -6.62 12.93
CA SER A 171 -7.71 -6.90 12.10
C SER A 171 -7.53 -6.44 10.64
N ALA A 172 -6.72 -5.41 10.38
CA ALA A 172 -6.43 -4.96 9.02
C ALA A 172 -5.64 -6.01 8.22
N HIS A 173 -4.57 -6.57 8.81
CA HIS A 173 -3.84 -7.69 8.19
C HIS A 173 -4.68 -8.95 8.12
N ALA A 174 -5.53 -9.23 9.12
CA ALA A 174 -6.41 -10.39 9.12
C ALA A 174 -7.39 -10.38 7.92
N SER A 175 -7.87 -9.21 7.50
CA SER A 175 -8.72 -9.08 6.31
C SER A 175 -8.00 -9.44 5.00
N LEU A 176 -6.67 -9.41 4.98
CA LEU A 176 -5.84 -9.80 3.84
C LEU A 176 -5.39 -11.27 3.84
N LEU A 177 -5.75 -12.04 4.88
CA LEU A 177 -5.49 -13.48 4.89
C LEU A 177 -6.26 -14.22 3.79
N GLN A 178 -7.40 -13.70 3.35
CA GLN A 178 -8.36 -14.37 2.48
C GLN A 178 -8.90 -15.68 3.09
N LEU A 179 -8.89 -15.76 4.41
CA LEU A 179 -9.39 -16.86 5.24
C LEU A 179 -10.47 -16.40 6.23
N ARG A 180 -10.80 -15.10 6.19
CA ARG A 180 -11.85 -14.49 7.01
C ARG A 180 -13.06 -14.16 6.14
N SER A 181 -14.25 -14.11 6.74
CA SER A 181 -15.45 -13.59 6.08
C SER A 181 -15.24 -12.14 5.61
N ALA A 182 -16.00 -11.73 4.61
CA ALA A 182 -15.84 -10.41 4.00
C ALA A 182 -16.02 -9.23 4.96
N ASP A 183 -16.79 -9.42 6.04
CA ASP A 183 -16.93 -8.47 7.15
C ASP A 183 -15.87 -8.65 8.24
N ASN A 184 -14.91 -9.55 8.03
CA ASN A 184 -13.82 -9.91 8.93
C ASN A 184 -14.26 -10.41 10.33
N SER A 185 -15.54 -10.78 10.51
CA SER A 185 -16.09 -11.16 11.81
C SER A 185 -15.78 -12.60 12.24
N LYS A 186 -15.59 -13.52 11.28
CA LYS A 186 -15.36 -14.96 11.53
C LYS A 186 -14.44 -15.58 10.48
N TRP A 187 -14.01 -16.80 10.75
CA TRP A 187 -13.28 -17.59 9.77
C TRP A 187 -14.19 -18.03 8.62
N ALA A 188 -13.63 -18.09 7.41
CA ALA A 188 -14.30 -18.62 6.21
C ALA A 188 -14.03 -20.15 6.14
N ASP A 189 -14.78 -20.92 6.89
CA ASP A 189 -14.51 -22.36 7.14
C ASP A 189 -14.35 -23.20 5.87
N GLU A 190 -15.15 -22.91 4.85
CA GLU A 190 -15.07 -23.62 3.57
C GLU A 190 -13.74 -23.34 2.86
N VAL A 191 -13.29 -22.05 2.88
CA VAL A 191 -12.02 -21.66 2.28
C VAL A 191 -10.85 -22.24 3.09
N MET A 192 -10.91 -22.18 4.41
CA MET A 192 -9.88 -22.79 5.28
C MET A 192 -9.74 -24.29 5.04
N LYS A 193 -10.87 -25.00 4.94
CA LYS A 193 -10.90 -26.45 4.63
C LYS A 193 -10.28 -26.74 3.26
N PHE A 194 -10.58 -25.94 2.25
CA PHE A 194 -10.01 -26.10 0.91
C PHE A 194 -8.49 -25.82 0.89
N VAL A 195 -8.04 -24.81 1.63
CA VAL A 195 -6.60 -24.49 1.79
C VAL A 195 -5.89 -25.60 2.57
N GLY A 196 -6.58 -26.29 3.48
CA GLY A 196 -6.01 -27.33 4.34
C GLY A 196 -5.36 -26.77 5.60
N VAL A 197 -5.83 -25.62 6.09
CA VAL A 197 -5.31 -24.97 7.30
C VAL A 197 -6.41 -24.87 8.36
N SER A 198 -6.04 -25.02 9.63
CA SER A 198 -6.94 -24.89 10.77
C SER A 198 -6.72 -23.59 11.53
N GLU A 199 -7.73 -23.15 12.28
CA GLU A 199 -7.71 -21.90 13.05
C GLU A 199 -6.58 -21.86 14.10
N ASP A 200 -6.18 -23.00 14.68
CA ASP A 200 -5.11 -23.09 15.67
C ASP A 200 -3.70 -22.72 15.13
N LYS A 201 -3.58 -22.55 13.82
CA LYS A 201 -2.38 -22.00 13.14
C LYS A 201 -2.32 -20.48 13.15
N PHE A 202 -3.32 -19.81 13.68
CA PHE A 202 -3.36 -18.35 13.79
C PHE A 202 -3.49 -17.96 15.27
N PRO A 203 -2.77 -16.91 15.71
CA PRO A 203 -3.00 -16.34 17.03
C PRO A 203 -4.34 -15.57 17.03
N TYR A 204 -4.72 -15.01 18.18
CA TYR A 204 -5.91 -14.18 18.28
C TYR A 204 -5.80 -12.90 17.44
N ILE A 205 -6.93 -12.42 16.98
CA ILE A 205 -7.07 -11.25 16.10
C ILE A 205 -7.77 -10.14 16.88
N GLU A 206 -7.19 -8.94 16.84
CA GLU A 206 -7.72 -7.78 17.53
C GLU A 206 -7.62 -6.51 16.70
N ASN A 207 -8.37 -5.47 17.06
CA ASN A 207 -8.32 -4.18 16.41
C ASN A 207 -6.98 -3.47 16.65
N SER A 208 -6.56 -2.66 15.70
CA SER A 208 -5.28 -1.95 15.64
C SER A 208 -4.90 -1.18 16.93
N ILE A 209 -5.86 -0.62 17.63
CA ILE A 209 -5.64 0.21 18.83
C ILE A 209 -5.68 -0.57 20.15
N ILE A 210 -5.94 -1.86 20.13
CA ILE A 210 -5.97 -2.69 21.33
C ILE A 210 -4.55 -2.96 21.82
N LEU A 211 -4.38 -2.97 23.13
CA LEU A 211 -3.10 -3.28 23.76
C LEU A 211 -2.75 -4.77 23.53
N GLN A 212 -1.66 -5.03 22.84
CA GLN A 212 -1.14 -6.40 22.68
C GLN A 212 -0.27 -6.82 23.86
N GLY A 213 0.50 -5.89 24.43
CA GLY A 213 1.35 -6.17 25.58
C GLY A 213 2.21 -4.98 25.96
N GLU A 214 3.22 -5.25 26.78
CA GLU A 214 4.20 -4.27 27.21
C GLU A 214 5.60 -4.72 26.80
N VAL A 215 6.47 -3.77 26.51
CA VAL A 215 7.86 -4.04 26.17
C VAL A 215 8.57 -4.77 27.30
N LEU A 216 9.25 -5.87 27.00
CA LEU A 216 10.00 -6.67 27.94
C LEU A 216 11.29 -5.97 28.41
N SER A 217 11.77 -6.33 29.60
CA SER A 217 13.03 -5.79 30.13
C SER A 217 14.28 -6.21 29.34
N ASN A 218 14.22 -7.36 28.67
CA ASN A 218 15.34 -7.93 27.91
C ASN A 218 15.12 -7.78 26.39
N ASN A 219 14.81 -6.55 25.92
CA ASN A 219 14.64 -6.30 24.48
C ASN A 219 15.82 -5.49 23.92
N ASP A 220 16.16 -5.75 22.65
CA ASP A 220 17.26 -5.08 21.94
C ASP A 220 16.85 -3.71 21.38
N SER A 221 15.55 -3.34 21.44
CA SER A 221 15.02 -2.14 20.81
C SER A 221 15.37 -0.85 21.53
N LYS A 222 15.91 -0.94 22.76
CA LYS A 222 16.17 0.21 23.66
C LYS A 222 14.91 1.01 24.04
N ILE A 223 13.72 0.49 23.76
CA ILE A 223 12.47 1.03 24.29
C ILE A 223 12.36 0.60 25.75
N ALA A 224 11.96 1.52 26.62
CA ALA A 224 11.86 1.24 28.06
C ALA A 224 10.89 0.10 28.35
N ALA A 225 11.27 -0.80 29.27
CA ALA A 225 10.40 -1.87 29.73
C ALA A 225 9.08 -1.31 30.29
N GLY A 226 7.97 -2.03 30.06
CA GLY A 226 6.65 -1.59 30.46
C GLY A 226 6.00 -0.58 29.52
N THR A 227 6.66 -0.17 28.41
CA THR A 227 6.02 0.68 27.39
C THR A 227 4.91 -0.10 26.69
N PRO A 228 3.67 0.43 26.61
CA PRO A 228 2.56 -0.22 25.92
C PRO A 228 2.82 -0.41 24.42
N VAL A 229 2.50 -1.61 23.90
CA VAL A 229 2.58 -1.95 22.48
C VAL A 229 1.19 -2.32 21.99
N TYR A 230 0.72 -1.60 20.96
CA TYR A 230 -0.60 -1.80 20.36
C TYR A 230 -0.47 -2.68 19.10
N PHE A 231 -1.59 -3.29 18.65
CA PHE A 231 -1.57 -4.24 17.55
C PHE A 231 -0.98 -3.67 16.25
N GLY A 232 -1.22 -2.38 15.95
CA GLY A 232 -0.75 -1.76 14.72
C GLY A 232 -1.65 -2.04 13.53
N SER A 233 -1.16 -1.87 12.29
CA SER A 233 -2.00 -1.94 11.12
C SER A 233 -1.23 -2.25 9.82
N VAL A 234 -1.95 -2.29 8.70
CA VAL A 234 -1.39 -2.25 7.34
C VAL A 234 -0.90 -0.83 7.03
N ASP A 235 0.23 -0.70 6.33
CA ASP A 235 0.84 0.58 5.90
C ASP A 235 -0.18 1.53 5.23
N GLY A 236 -1.04 1.00 4.35
CA GLY A 236 -2.10 1.79 3.71
C GLY A 236 -3.13 2.36 4.71
N CYS A 237 -3.47 1.62 5.78
CA CYS A 237 -4.39 2.12 6.80
C CYS A 237 -3.76 3.25 7.62
N SER A 238 -2.49 3.10 7.97
CA SER A 238 -1.73 4.12 8.70
C SER A 238 -1.47 5.35 7.84
N ALA A 239 -1.16 5.19 6.54
CA ALA A 239 -1.06 6.30 5.61
C ALA A 239 -2.39 7.05 5.42
N ALA A 240 -3.54 6.35 5.43
CA ALA A 240 -4.85 6.97 5.42
C ALA A 240 -5.08 7.82 6.68
N LEU A 241 -4.67 7.34 7.86
CA LEU A 241 -4.74 8.12 9.10
C LEU A 241 -3.86 9.36 9.03
N GLU A 242 -2.60 9.25 8.60
CA GLU A 242 -1.73 10.41 8.41
C GLU A 242 -2.38 11.47 7.51
N ALA A 243 -3.00 11.03 6.43
CA ALA A 243 -3.70 11.93 5.50
C ALA A 243 -5.05 12.46 6.06
N GLY A 244 -5.47 12.06 7.25
CA GLY A 244 -6.76 12.40 7.82
C GLY A 244 -7.94 11.79 7.05
N VAL A 245 -7.72 10.64 6.43
CA VAL A 245 -8.70 9.93 5.59
C VAL A 245 -9.32 8.80 6.41
N ILE A 246 -10.46 9.09 7.02
CA ILE A 246 -11.23 8.17 7.88
C ILE A 246 -12.61 7.90 7.32
N ASP A 247 -13.29 8.97 6.94
CA ASP A 247 -14.70 8.93 6.57
C ASP A 247 -14.88 9.03 5.04
N PRO A 248 -15.95 8.41 4.48
CA PRO A 248 -16.23 8.50 3.05
C PRO A 248 -16.34 9.94 2.54
N GLY A 249 -15.80 10.20 1.35
CA GLY A 249 -15.79 11.51 0.70
C GLY A 249 -14.37 12.07 0.52
N VAL A 250 -13.48 11.86 1.47
CA VAL A 250 -12.07 12.21 1.32
C VAL A 250 -11.25 10.94 1.13
N VAL A 251 -10.44 10.89 0.10
CA VAL A 251 -9.56 9.74 -0.19
C VAL A 251 -8.10 10.19 -0.23
N ALA A 252 -7.17 9.29 0.10
CA ALA A 252 -5.75 9.57 -0.06
C ALA A 252 -5.23 8.93 -1.36
N GLU A 253 -4.39 9.66 -2.06
CA GLU A 253 -3.59 9.17 -3.18
C GLU A 253 -2.12 9.25 -2.78
N MET A 254 -1.50 8.09 -2.63
CA MET A 254 -0.10 7.96 -2.27
C MET A 254 0.71 7.59 -3.51
N THR A 255 1.42 8.57 -4.09
CA THR A 255 2.27 8.37 -5.26
C THR A 255 3.74 8.37 -4.89
N GLY A 256 4.35 7.18 -5.05
CA GLY A 256 5.78 6.93 -5.08
C GLY A 256 6.17 6.31 -6.42
N THR A 257 6.89 5.19 -6.42
CA THR A 257 7.13 4.33 -7.59
C THR A 257 5.83 3.86 -8.22
N SER A 258 4.89 3.41 -7.37
CA SER A 258 3.50 3.07 -7.67
C SER A 258 2.56 4.16 -7.15
N THR A 259 1.27 4.06 -7.45
CA THR A 259 0.22 4.87 -6.80
C THR A 259 -0.78 3.95 -6.11
N VAL A 260 -1.12 4.30 -4.89
CA VAL A 260 -2.19 3.64 -4.13
C VAL A 260 -3.26 4.67 -3.80
N LEU A 261 -4.51 4.37 -4.20
CA LEU A 261 -5.69 5.15 -3.84
C LEU A 261 -6.37 4.49 -2.64
N LEU A 262 -6.49 5.21 -1.53
CA LEU A 262 -7.05 4.74 -0.26
C LEU A 262 -8.44 5.35 -0.09
N MET A 263 -9.48 4.54 -0.22
CA MET A 263 -10.88 4.97 -0.27
C MET A 263 -11.65 4.43 0.94
N PRO A 264 -11.92 5.25 1.97
CA PRO A 264 -12.73 4.82 3.10
C PRO A 264 -14.18 4.56 2.68
N THR A 265 -14.77 3.51 3.26
CA THR A 265 -16.17 3.16 3.07
C THR A 265 -16.75 2.59 4.38
N ASP A 266 -18.04 2.78 4.59
CA ASP A 266 -18.82 2.22 5.71
C ASP A 266 -19.69 1.03 5.29
N GLY A 267 -19.64 0.63 4.00
CA GLY A 267 -20.44 -0.47 3.44
C GLY A 267 -19.61 -1.64 2.92
N ASN A 268 -20.30 -2.78 2.74
CA ASN A 268 -19.75 -3.98 2.12
C ASN A 268 -19.77 -3.88 0.58
N ASN A 269 -19.29 -2.77 0.02
CA ASN A 269 -19.22 -2.51 -1.41
C ASN A 269 -18.05 -3.32 -2.02
N PHE A 270 -18.20 -4.65 -2.06
CA PHE A 270 -17.17 -5.52 -2.64
C PHE A 270 -17.13 -5.36 -4.15
N ASN A 271 -15.94 -5.17 -4.67
CA ASN A 271 -15.68 -5.09 -6.09
C ASN A 271 -14.30 -5.68 -6.36
N ASP A 272 -14.21 -6.62 -7.30
CA ASP A 272 -12.96 -7.30 -7.67
C ASP A 272 -11.88 -6.35 -8.22
N ALA A 273 -12.24 -5.12 -8.53
CA ALA A 273 -11.28 -4.10 -8.96
C ALA A 273 -10.34 -3.63 -7.85
N PHE A 274 -10.75 -3.73 -6.57
CA PHE A 274 -10.02 -3.18 -5.43
C PHE A 274 -9.66 -4.24 -4.40
N VAL A 275 -8.59 -4.00 -3.66
CA VAL A 275 -8.26 -4.75 -2.44
C VAL A 275 -9.13 -4.21 -1.30
N ALA A 276 -9.82 -5.08 -0.60
CA ALA A 276 -10.61 -4.74 0.59
C ALA A 276 -9.79 -4.98 1.85
N ILE A 277 -9.70 -3.95 2.70
CA ILE A 277 -8.98 -4.00 3.97
C ILE A 277 -9.88 -3.43 5.05
N GLU A 278 -9.86 -4.02 6.25
CA GLU A 278 -10.46 -3.40 7.43
C GLU A 278 -9.64 -2.17 7.82
N HIS A 279 -10.30 -1.03 8.02
CA HIS A 279 -9.62 0.19 8.45
C HIS A 279 -9.21 0.07 9.93
N ALA A 280 -8.10 0.71 10.30
CA ALA A 280 -7.70 0.80 11.70
C ALA A 280 -8.76 1.48 12.62
N ILE A 281 -9.69 2.23 12.03
CA ILE A 281 -10.85 2.81 12.72
C ILE A 281 -12.02 1.83 12.69
N ILE A 282 -12.48 1.45 13.87
CA ILE A 282 -13.57 0.49 14.05
C ILE A 282 -14.82 0.89 13.26
N GLY A 283 -15.40 -0.06 12.54
CA GLY A 283 -16.60 0.13 11.73
C GLY A 283 -16.35 0.81 10.38
N ARG A 284 -15.08 0.95 9.97
CA ARG A 284 -14.67 1.44 8.65
C ARG A 284 -13.90 0.38 7.88
N GLN A 285 -13.97 0.46 6.58
CA GLN A 285 -13.16 -0.34 5.65
C GLN A 285 -12.46 0.60 4.67
N LEU A 286 -11.36 0.13 4.08
CA LEU A 286 -10.69 0.76 2.95
C LEU A 286 -10.86 -0.09 1.71
N ARG A 287 -11.05 0.57 0.57
CA ARG A 287 -10.83 -0.01 -0.74
C ARG A 287 -9.54 0.56 -1.29
N LEU A 288 -8.65 -0.32 -1.67
CA LEU A 288 -7.34 0.02 -2.16
C LEU A 288 -7.30 -0.14 -3.67
N GLY A 289 -7.14 0.97 -4.39
CA GLY A 289 -6.86 0.98 -5.82
C GLY A 289 -5.36 1.10 -6.06
N ALA A 290 -4.70 0.02 -6.50
CA ALA A 290 -3.26 -0.01 -6.63
C ALA A 290 -2.84 0.00 -8.11
N MET A 291 -2.12 1.04 -8.52
CA MET A 291 -1.51 1.21 -9.83
C MET A 291 -0.01 0.90 -9.73
N VAL A 292 0.51 0.07 -10.65
CA VAL A 292 1.86 -0.52 -10.52
C VAL A 292 2.96 0.48 -10.83
N ALA A 293 2.83 1.31 -11.87
CA ALA A 293 3.95 2.08 -12.41
C ALA A 293 3.59 3.55 -12.70
N SER A 294 3.42 4.37 -11.67
CA SER A 294 3.17 5.82 -11.82
C SER A 294 4.48 6.61 -11.83
N GLY A 295 5.11 6.83 -10.66
CA GLY A 295 6.41 7.49 -10.60
C GLY A 295 7.51 6.69 -11.28
N ALA A 296 7.39 5.34 -11.32
CA ALA A 296 8.30 4.50 -12.09
C ALA A 296 8.26 4.84 -13.59
N SER A 297 7.10 5.14 -14.17
CA SER A 297 7.01 5.57 -15.58
C SER A 297 7.70 6.90 -15.83
N VAL A 298 7.60 7.84 -14.87
CA VAL A 298 8.31 9.13 -14.93
C VAL A 298 9.82 8.91 -14.88
N ALA A 299 10.30 8.13 -13.91
CA ALA A 299 11.73 7.81 -13.76
C ALA A 299 12.27 7.05 -14.97
N TRP A 300 11.53 6.07 -15.49
CA TRP A 300 11.88 5.33 -16.69
C TRP A 300 12.04 6.26 -17.91
N LEU A 301 11.08 7.15 -18.14
CA LEU A 301 11.17 8.09 -19.26
C LEU A 301 12.40 9.00 -19.12
N GLN A 302 12.61 9.60 -17.93
CA GLN A 302 13.75 10.48 -17.64
C GLN A 302 15.09 9.77 -17.83
N GLN A 303 15.27 8.62 -17.16
CA GLN A 303 16.58 7.97 -17.03
C GLN A 303 16.91 7.06 -18.20
N SER A 304 15.94 6.27 -18.68
CA SER A 304 16.18 5.21 -19.66
C SER A 304 15.96 5.67 -21.09
N ILE A 305 14.96 6.51 -21.34
CA ILE A 305 14.60 6.95 -22.70
C ILE A 305 15.27 8.27 -23.04
N LEU A 306 15.01 9.31 -22.23
CA LEU A 306 15.58 10.64 -22.51
C LEU A 306 17.06 10.72 -22.09
N LYS A 307 17.51 9.84 -21.19
CA LYS A 307 18.86 9.87 -20.59
C LYS A 307 19.23 11.29 -20.13
N SER A 308 18.25 11.96 -19.52
CA SER A 308 18.34 13.36 -19.14
C SER A 308 18.97 13.53 -17.77
N GLU A 309 19.94 14.42 -17.66
CA GLU A 309 20.51 14.88 -16.39
C GLU A 309 19.62 15.91 -15.69
N GLN A 310 18.59 16.43 -16.37
CA GLN A 310 17.64 17.37 -15.81
C GLN A 310 16.81 16.70 -14.71
N SER A 311 16.52 17.44 -13.63
CA SER A 311 15.62 16.97 -12.59
C SER A 311 14.18 16.81 -13.09
N VAL A 312 13.38 16.02 -12.40
CA VAL A 312 11.93 15.89 -12.68
C VAL A 312 11.24 17.25 -12.65
N GLU A 313 11.67 18.16 -11.77
CA GLU A 313 11.14 19.52 -11.69
C GLU A 313 11.44 20.33 -12.98
N GLN A 314 12.67 20.24 -13.50
CA GLN A 314 13.05 20.93 -14.74
C GLN A 314 12.27 20.40 -15.95
N LEU A 315 12.11 19.08 -16.05
CA LEU A 315 11.28 18.44 -17.08
C LEU A 315 9.81 18.84 -16.94
N SER A 316 9.29 18.96 -15.71
CA SER A 316 7.92 19.41 -15.44
C SER A 316 7.70 20.86 -15.92
N LYS A 317 8.68 21.76 -15.70
CA LYS A 317 8.61 23.15 -16.21
C LYS A 317 8.54 23.20 -17.74
N GLN A 318 9.31 22.36 -18.45
CA GLN A 318 9.22 22.28 -19.91
C GLN A 318 7.87 21.68 -20.37
N ALA A 319 7.37 20.65 -19.68
CA ALA A 319 6.09 20.03 -19.97
C ALA A 319 4.90 20.95 -19.68
N GLN A 320 5.05 21.95 -18.82
CA GLN A 320 4.02 22.95 -18.54
C GLN A 320 3.69 23.82 -19.75
N GLU A 321 4.67 24.07 -20.61
CA GLU A 321 4.49 24.84 -21.86
C GLU A 321 3.76 24.03 -22.96
N VAL A 322 3.67 22.72 -22.82
CA VAL A 322 2.92 21.87 -23.75
C VAL A 322 1.43 21.95 -23.42
N LEU A 323 0.59 22.08 -24.44
CA LEU A 323 -0.86 22.15 -24.24
C LEU A 323 -1.43 20.85 -23.63
N PRO A 324 -2.51 20.94 -22.85
CA PRO A 324 -3.25 19.75 -22.37
C PRO A 324 -3.56 18.77 -23.51
N GLY A 325 -3.35 17.48 -23.26
CA GLY A 325 -3.52 16.41 -24.24
C GLY A 325 -2.27 16.10 -25.07
N SER A 326 -1.12 16.73 -24.74
CA SER A 326 0.21 16.39 -25.27
C SER A 326 0.25 16.32 -26.82
N GLU A 327 -0.39 17.28 -27.49
CA GLU A 327 -0.52 17.33 -28.97
C GLU A 327 -1.09 16.04 -29.59
N GLY A 328 -1.95 15.33 -28.86
CA GLY A 328 -2.56 14.09 -29.32
C GLY A 328 -1.88 12.82 -28.83
N LEU A 329 -0.70 12.91 -28.24
CA LEU A 329 0.03 11.77 -27.69
C LEU A 329 -0.74 11.16 -26.50
N ILE A 330 -0.82 9.82 -26.43
CA ILE A 330 -1.41 9.07 -25.30
C ILE A 330 -0.38 8.09 -24.78
N PHE A 331 -0.24 8.01 -23.46
CA PHE A 331 0.58 7.01 -22.79
C PHE A 331 -0.27 6.07 -21.93
N LEU A 332 -0.15 4.75 -22.15
CA LEU A 332 -0.69 3.74 -21.24
C LEU A 332 0.41 3.37 -20.23
N PRO A 333 0.22 3.60 -18.91
CA PRO A 333 1.30 3.48 -17.92
C PRO A 333 1.52 2.05 -17.39
N TYR A 334 1.08 1.02 -18.08
CA TYR A 334 1.03 -0.36 -17.60
C TYR A 334 2.37 -1.10 -17.74
N MET A 335 3.47 -0.45 -17.33
CA MET A 335 4.86 -0.86 -17.61
C MET A 335 5.24 -2.24 -17.09
N MET A 336 4.62 -2.70 -16.01
CA MET A 336 4.91 -3.98 -15.34
C MET A 336 3.64 -4.82 -15.12
N GLY A 337 2.71 -4.74 -16.06
CA GLY A 337 1.34 -5.17 -15.81
C GLY A 337 0.58 -4.13 -15.00
N GLU A 338 -0.68 -4.38 -14.74
CA GLU A 338 -1.50 -3.50 -13.90
C GLU A 338 -2.38 -4.30 -12.95
N ARG A 339 -2.61 -3.73 -11.76
CA ARG A 339 -3.58 -4.22 -10.79
C ARG A 339 -4.90 -3.48 -10.95
N SER A 340 -5.27 -2.65 -10.01
CA SER A 340 -6.55 -1.93 -10.03
C SER A 340 -6.62 -0.91 -11.16
N PRO A 341 -7.76 -0.80 -11.84
CA PRO A 341 -8.93 -1.65 -11.69
C PRO A 341 -8.96 -2.82 -12.69
N ILE A 342 -7.96 -2.95 -13.58
CA ILE A 342 -8.01 -3.86 -14.75
C ILE A 342 -7.46 -5.27 -14.48
N TRP A 343 -6.57 -5.43 -13.51
CA TRP A 343 -5.95 -6.70 -13.12
C TRP A 343 -5.41 -7.51 -14.31
N HIS A 344 -4.52 -6.88 -15.09
CA HIS A 344 -3.96 -7.46 -16.30
C HIS A 344 -2.42 -7.54 -16.20
N THR A 345 -1.90 -8.70 -15.84
CA THR A 345 -0.47 -8.93 -15.60
C THR A 345 0.39 -8.80 -16.85
N ASN A 346 -0.17 -9.06 -18.04
CA ASN A 346 0.51 -8.97 -19.32
C ASN A 346 0.44 -7.58 -19.97
N ALA A 347 -0.35 -6.64 -19.41
CA ALA A 347 -0.38 -5.28 -19.93
C ALA A 347 1.01 -4.63 -19.89
N ARG A 348 1.32 -3.82 -20.90
CA ARG A 348 2.59 -3.11 -21.03
C ARG A 348 2.37 -1.65 -21.38
N GLY A 349 3.41 -0.83 -21.19
CA GLY A 349 3.39 0.57 -21.58
C GLY A 349 3.25 0.76 -23.09
N VAL A 350 2.45 1.76 -23.49
CA VAL A 350 2.24 2.11 -24.90
C VAL A 350 2.32 3.62 -25.07
N PHE A 351 3.13 4.11 -26.01
CA PHE A 351 2.97 5.46 -26.57
C PHE A 351 2.22 5.37 -27.90
N PHE A 352 1.11 6.07 -27.98
CA PHE A 352 0.28 6.13 -29.18
C PHE A 352 0.23 7.57 -29.72
N GLY A 353 0.41 7.75 -31.04
CA GLY A 353 0.35 9.05 -31.67
C GLY A 353 1.71 9.76 -31.82
N LEU A 354 2.82 9.05 -31.70
CA LEU A 354 4.16 9.60 -31.99
C LEU A 354 4.26 10.10 -33.45
N SER A 355 4.91 11.25 -33.61
CA SER A 355 5.23 11.84 -34.92
C SER A 355 6.68 12.34 -34.93
N LEU A 356 7.16 12.78 -36.08
CA LEU A 356 8.51 13.35 -36.22
C LEU A 356 8.65 14.71 -35.47
N THR A 357 7.55 15.33 -35.06
CA THR A 357 7.53 16.58 -34.29
C THR A 357 7.38 16.34 -32.78
N THR A 358 7.25 15.10 -32.33
CA THR A 358 7.13 14.79 -30.91
C THR A 358 8.41 15.17 -30.16
N THR A 359 8.26 15.99 -29.13
CA THR A 359 9.38 16.46 -28.29
C THR A 359 9.46 15.70 -26.95
N PRO A 360 10.62 15.73 -26.27
CA PRO A 360 10.74 15.19 -24.90
C PRO A 360 9.71 15.76 -23.92
N ALA A 361 9.40 17.07 -24.01
CA ALA A 361 8.41 17.72 -23.17
C ALA A 361 6.99 17.19 -23.40
N MET A 362 6.60 16.90 -24.65
CA MET A 362 5.33 16.26 -24.99
C MET A 362 5.27 14.83 -24.42
N MET A 363 6.34 14.06 -24.53
CA MET A 363 6.40 12.69 -23.97
C MET A 363 6.28 12.73 -22.45
N PHE A 364 6.98 13.65 -21.80
CA PHE A 364 6.95 13.78 -20.34
C PHE A 364 5.54 14.16 -19.87
N ARG A 365 4.89 15.14 -20.50
CA ARG A 365 3.51 15.50 -20.21
C ARG A 365 2.55 14.32 -20.44
N ALA A 366 2.69 13.58 -21.55
CA ALA A 366 1.85 12.41 -21.84
C ALA A 366 1.98 11.32 -20.76
N VAL A 367 3.16 11.14 -20.16
CA VAL A 367 3.33 10.22 -19.02
C VAL A 367 2.57 10.71 -17.80
N LEU A 368 2.63 12.01 -17.45
CA LEU A 368 1.87 12.58 -16.35
C LEU A 368 0.36 12.44 -16.57
N GLU A 369 -0.10 12.75 -17.79
CA GLU A 369 -1.52 12.64 -18.19
C GLU A 369 -2.00 11.18 -18.19
N GLY A 370 -1.20 10.24 -18.73
CA GLY A 370 -1.52 8.82 -18.78
C GLY A 370 -1.67 8.20 -17.38
N THR A 371 -0.80 8.56 -16.45
CA THR A 371 -0.94 8.13 -15.05
C THR A 371 -2.14 8.76 -14.36
N ALA A 372 -2.48 10.03 -14.67
CA ALA A 372 -3.69 10.67 -14.18
C ALA A 372 -4.97 10.02 -14.76
N PHE A 373 -4.97 9.58 -16.03
CA PHE A 373 -6.07 8.81 -16.62
C PHE A 373 -6.24 7.44 -15.96
N ALA A 374 -5.15 6.74 -15.64
CA ALA A 374 -5.24 5.48 -14.90
C ALA A 374 -5.79 5.69 -13.47
N LEU A 375 -5.43 6.79 -12.82
CA LEU A 375 -6.04 7.21 -11.54
C LEU A 375 -7.55 7.50 -11.73
N ALA A 376 -7.93 8.21 -12.78
CA ALA A 376 -9.34 8.49 -13.10
C ALA A 376 -10.14 7.21 -13.32
N HIS A 377 -9.53 6.18 -13.90
CA HIS A 377 -10.18 4.88 -14.05
C HIS A 377 -10.49 4.23 -12.69
N ASN A 378 -9.56 4.28 -11.74
CA ASN A 378 -9.81 3.82 -10.37
C ASN A 378 -10.93 4.63 -9.69
N VAL A 379 -10.91 5.96 -9.81
CA VAL A 379 -11.95 6.83 -9.24
C VAL A 379 -13.32 6.56 -9.87
N GLU A 380 -13.39 6.37 -11.19
CA GLU A 380 -14.63 6.05 -11.91
C GLU A 380 -15.23 4.72 -11.39
N ILE A 381 -14.42 3.68 -11.30
CA ILE A 381 -14.89 2.37 -10.80
C ILE A 381 -15.27 2.46 -9.32
N GLY A 382 -14.52 3.20 -8.50
CA GLY A 382 -14.86 3.45 -7.11
C GLY A 382 -16.24 4.11 -6.96
N LYS A 383 -16.50 5.18 -7.70
CA LYS A 383 -17.80 5.86 -7.71
C LYS A 383 -18.93 4.95 -8.20
N LYS A 384 -18.72 4.16 -9.26
CA LYS A 384 -19.69 3.16 -9.76
C LYS A 384 -20.00 2.08 -8.74
N SER A 385 -19.05 1.75 -7.86
CA SER A 385 -19.22 0.82 -6.74
C SER A 385 -19.90 1.46 -5.52
N GLY A 386 -20.34 2.73 -5.61
CA GLY A 386 -20.99 3.44 -4.51
C GLY A 386 -20.04 4.05 -3.50
N ILE A 387 -18.74 4.11 -3.78
CA ILE A 387 -17.77 4.79 -2.91
C ILE A 387 -17.88 6.30 -3.13
N LYS A 388 -18.07 7.06 -2.04
CA LYS A 388 -18.10 8.51 -2.09
C LYS A 388 -16.69 9.05 -2.21
N ILE A 389 -16.43 9.89 -3.24
CA ILE A 389 -15.13 10.52 -3.52
C ILE A 389 -15.40 11.97 -3.93
N ASP A 390 -15.10 12.92 -3.04
CA ASP A 390 -15.34 14.34 -3.22
C ASP A 390 -14.02 15.14 -3.30
N GLU A 391 -12.98 14.70 -2.55
CA GLU A 391 -11.64 15.32 -2.50
C GLU A 391 -10.58 14.23 -2.48
N ILE A 392 -9.45 14.47 -3.14
CA ILE A 392 -8.27 13.62 -3.06
C ILE A 392 -7.15 14.38 -2.32
N ARG A 393 -6.57 13.72 -1.30
CA ARG A 393 -5.36 14.17 -0.62
C ARG A 393 -4.16 13.44 -1.18
N SER A 394 -3.28 14.19 -1.84
CA SER A 394 -2.07 13.63 -2.46
C SER A 394 -0.91 13.66 -1.49
N ILE A 395 -0.28 12.50 -1.29
CA ILE A 395 0.87 12.29 -0.42
C ILE A 395 1.98 11.52 -1.16
N GLY A 396 3.18 11.49 -0.55
CA GLY A 396 4.34 10.83 -1.14
C GLY A 396 5.09 11.72 -2.14
N GLY A 397 6.05 11.14 -2.86
CA GLY A 397 6.95 11.90 -3.75
C GLY A 397 6.26 12.61 -4.90
N GLY A 398 5.17 12.02 -5.43
CA GLY A 398 4.40 12.60 -6.54
C GLY A 398 3.64 13.86 -6.17
N SER A 399 3.31 14.07 -4.90
CA SER A 399 2.61 15.26 -4.41
C SER A 399 3.44 16.56 -4.56
N LYS A 400 4.76 16.44 -4.70
CA LYS A 400 5.67 17.60 -4.85
C LYS A 400 5.61 18.25 -6.24
N SER A 401 4.99 17.61 -7.23
CA SER A 401 4.89 18.16 -8.59
C SER A 401 3.60 18.94 -8.76
N GLU A 402 3.68 20.28 -8.77
CA GLU A 402 2.53 21.16 -9.01
C GLU A 402 1.83 20.86 -10.34
N LEU A 403 2.60 20.68 -11.42
CA LEU A 403 2.05 20.32 -12.72
C LEU A 403 1.25 19.03 -12.67
N TRP A 404 1.80 17.98 -12.01
CA TRP A 404 1.11 16.70 -11.95
C TRP A 404 -0.17 16.77 -11.10
N ASN A 405 -0.12 17.50 -9.99
CA ASN A 405 -1.32 17.74 -9.17
C ASN A 405 -2.40 18.51 -9.93
N GLN A 406 -2.03 19.54 -10.71
CA GLN A 406 -2.96 20.26 -11.56
C GLN A 406 -3.55 19.37 -12.66
N ILE A 407 -2.72 18.55 -13.34
CA ILE A 407 -3.19 17.56 -14.33
C ILE A 407 -4.17 16.58 -13.69
N LYS A 408 -3.88 16.04 -12.49
CA LYS A 408 -4.80 15.17 -11.75
C LYS A 408 -6.12 15.87 -11.46
N ALA A 409 -6.08 17.13 -10.96
CA ALA A 409 -7.29 17.90 -10.68
C ALA A 409 -8.14 18.09 -11.94
N ASP A 410 -7.49 18.48 -13.04
CA ASP A 410 -8.17 18.73 -14.32
C ASP A 410 -8.74 17.45 -14.94
N VAL A 411 -8.00 16.34 -14.90
CA VAL A 411 -8.47 15.04 -15.39
C VAL A 411 -9.67 14.54 -14.60
N LEU A 412 -9.61 14.63 -13.27
CA LEU A 412 -10.62 14.11 -12.37
C LEU A 412 -11.84 15.02 -12.21
N GLY A 413 -11.70 16.32 -12.51
CA GLY A 413 -12.75 17.32 -12.28
C GLY A 413 -13.05 17.53 -10.79
N MET A 414 -12.05 17.32 -9.91
CA MET A 414 -12.19 17.49 -8.47
C MET A 414 -10.91 18.05 -7.84
N PRO A 415 -11.01 18.64 -6.62
CA PRO A 415 -9.84 19.21 -5.97
C PRO A 415 -8.82 18.14 -5.57
N ILE A 416 -7.53 18.47 -5.75
CA ILE A 416 -6.39 17.74 -5.19
C ILE A 416 -5.80 18.62 -4.08
N ALA A 417 -5.75 18.09 -2.86
CA ALA A 417 -5.14 18.73 -1.70
C ALA A 417 -3.78 18.07 -1.41
N VAL A 418 -2.75 18.87 -1.18
CA VAL A 418 -1.40 18.43 -0.80
C VAL A 418 -1.17 18.74 0.68
N LEU A 419 -0.64 17.79 1.44
CA LEU A 419 -0.33 17.98 2.85
C LEU A 419 0.98 18.75 3.03
N GLU A 420 1.05 19.60 4.08
CA GLU A 420 2.24 20.41 4.41
C GLU A 420 3.45 19.54 4.72
N ASP A 421 3.30 18.53 5.58
CA ASP A 421 4.34 17.58 5.95
C ASP A 421 3.79 16.17 5.92
N SER A 422 4.40 15.28 5.15
CA SER A 422 4.06 13.87 5.11
C SER A 422 5.31 13.03 5.35
N ALA A 423 5.36 12.33 6.48
CA ALA A 423 6.42 11.36 6.79
C ALA A 423 6.01 9.91 6.48
N GLY A 424 4.77 9.70 6.03
CA GLY A 424 4.23 8.41 5.65
C GLY A 424 3.57 7.66 6.81
N ALA A 425 3.26 6.39 6.59
CA ALA A 425 2.45 5.55 7.49
C ALA A 425 2.90 5.59 8.96
N ALA A 426 4.19 5.79 9.25
CA ALA A 426 4.71 5.86 10.62
C ALA A 426 4.04 6.96 11.49
N VAL A 427 3.59 8.07 10.89
CA VAL A 427 2.81 9.09 11.63
C VAL A 427 1.43 8.56 11.99
N GLY A 428 0.78 7.87 11.06
CA GLY A 428 -0.50 7.18 11.32
C GLY A 428 -0.39 6.16 12.46
N ASP A 429 0.75 5.45 12.54
CA ASP A 429 1.03 4.51 13.63
C ASP A 429 1.17 5.24 14.98
N ALA A 430 1.83 6.39 15.01
CA ALA A 430 1.87 7.21 16.22
C ALA A 430 0.45 7.66 16.65
N TYR A 431 -0.44 7.97 15.70
CA TYR A 431 -1.86 8.23 16.02
C TYR A 431 -2.55 6.98 16.57
N LEU A 432 -2.29 5.78 16.03
CA LEU A 432 -2.83 4.52 16.58
C LEU A 432 -2.35 4.29 18.01
N ALA A 433 -1.06 4.47 18.28
CA ALA A 433 -0.51 4.38 19.63
C ALA A 433 -1.17 5.39 20.59
N GLY A 434 -1.40 6.63 20.13
CA GLY A 434 -2.07 7.67 20.92
C GLY A 434 -3.54 7.39 21.19
N MET A 435 -4.25 6.79 20.23
CA MET A 435 -5.62 6.31 20.43
C MET A 435 -5.67 5.18 21.45
N GLY A 436 -4.80 4.19 21.31
CA GLY A 436 -4.69 3.07 22.26
C GLY A 436 -4.31 3.53 23.67
N ALA A 437 -3.45 4.54 23.80
CA ALA A 437 -3.08 5.17 25.08
C ALA A 437 -4.17 6.09 25.65
N GLY A 438 -5.27 6.32 24.94
CA GLY A 438 -6.36 7.20 25.37
C GLY A 438 -6.04 8.70 25.30
N LEU A 439 -4.95 9.09 24.63
CA LEU A 439 -4.56 10.48 24.41
C LEU A 439 -5.45 11.17 23.38
N PHE A 440 -5.73 10.48 22.27
CA PHE A 440 -6.58 10.98 21.18
C PHE A 440 -8.00 10.40 21.31
N LYS A 441 -8.79 10.98 22.24
CA LYS A 441 -10.17 10.53 22.51
C LYS A 441 -11.11 10.71 21.31
N ASP A 442 -10.91 11.78 20.54
CA ASP A 442 -11.58 12.04 19.27
C ASP A 442 -10.55 12.18 18.17
N ILE A 443 -10.25 11.07 17.51
CA ILE A 443 -9.26 11.05 16.43
C ILE A 443 -9.66 11.97 15.26
N ARG A 444 -10.97 12.11 14.95
CA ARG A 444 -11.43 13.00 13.89
C ARG A 444 -11.08 14.45 14.17
N GLN A 445 -11.31 14.89 15.42
CA GLN A 445 -10.95 16.24 15.85
C GLN A 445 -9.42 16.42 15.85
N THR A 446 -8.67 15.42 16.32
CA THR A 446 -7.20 15.44 16.31
C THR A 446 -6.66 15.60 14.90
N LEU A 447 -7.12 14.78 13.95
CA LEU A 447 -6.68 14.84 12.55
C LEU A 447 -7.12 16.14 11.87
N LYS A 448 -8.31 16.64 12.16
CA LYS A 448 -8.77 17.94 11.64
C LYS A 448 -7.86 19.10 12.07
N THR A 449 -7.26 19.00 13.26
CA THR A 449 -6.34 20.02 13.79
C THR A 449 -4.92 19.84 13.23
N ASN A 450 -4.46 18.59 13.11
CA ASN A 450 -3.06 18.27 12.83
C ASN A 450 -2.75 18.11 11.33
N VAL A 451 -3.71 17.63 10.55
CA VAL A 451 -3.53 17.49 9.10
C VAL A 451 -3.68 18.85 8.44
N LYS A 452 -2.56 19.43 8.06
CA LYS A 452 -2.52 20.74 7.39
C LYS A 452 -2.39 20.57 5.89
N ILE A 453 -3.17 21.35 5.16
CA ILE A 453 -3.12 21.40 3.72
C ILE A 453 -2.22 22.55 3.28
N GLU A 454 -1.12 22.23 2.61
CA GLU A 454 -0.18 23.20 2.05
C GLU A 454 -0.74 23.88 0.80
N ALA A 455 -1.33 23.08 -0.09
CA ALA A 455 -1.85 23.58 -1.37
C ALA A 455 -3.14 22.84 -1.79
N ARG A 456 -4.00 23.55 -2.55
CA ARG A 456 -5.18 22.98 -3.21
C ARG A 456 -5.18 23.32 -4.69
N PHE A 457 -5.21 22.32 -5.53
CA PHE A 457 -5.31 22.43 -6.98
C PHE A 457 -6.77 22.24 -7.37
N GLN A 458 -7.39 23.33 -7.85
CA GLN A 458 -8.78 23.29 -8.31
C GLN A 458 -8.83 22.90 -9.79
N PRO A 459 -9.81 22.12 -10.22
CA PRO A 459 -9.96 21.76 -11.64
C PRO A 459 -10.31 22.95 -12.50
N ASN A 460 -9.64 23.10 -13.63
CA ASN A 460 -10.05 24.03 -14.69
C ASN A 460 -11.15 23.34 -15.51
N GLN A 461 -12.37 23.85 -15.44
CA GLN A 461 -13.54 23.22 -16.07
C GLN A 461 -13.42 23.07 -17.60
N LYS A 462 -12.77 24.01 -18.29
CA LYS A 462 -12.54 23.90 -19.74
C LYS A 462 -11.57 22.77 -20.08
N VAL A 463 -10.47 22.69 -19.31
CA VAL A 463 -9.46 21.63 -19.46
C VAL A 463 -10.05 20.29 -19.07
N HIS A 464 -10.86 20.22 -17.99
CA HIS A 464 -11.56 19.02 -17.59
C HIS A 464 -12.44 18.47 -18.71
N THR A 465 -13.28 19.30 -19.32
CA THR A 465 -14.14 18.89 -20.45
C THR A 465 -13.31 18.29 -21.60
N TYR A 466 -12.19 18.91 -21.94
CA TYR A 466 -11.27 18.38 -22.95
C TYR A 466 -10.65 17.04 -22.51
N TYR A 467 -10.22 16.93 -21.26
CA TYR A 467 -9.64 15.67 -20.75
C TYR A 467 -10.65 14.52 -20.67
N GLN A 468 -11.96 14.77 -20.57
CA GLN A 468 -12.96 13.68 -20.65
C GLN A 468 -12.93 12.99 -22.01
N GLU A 469 -12.77 13.74 -23.11
CA GLU A 469 -12.61 13.16 -24.45
C GLU A 469 -11.30 12.36 -24.55
N ARG A 470 -10.21 12.90 -24.00
CA ARG A 470 -8.90 12.24 -24.00
C ARG A 470 -8.91 10.95 -23.14
N TYR A 471 -9.58 10.99 -22.00
CA TYR A 471 -9.78 9.82 -21.14
C TYR A 471 -10.59 8.72 -21.82
N ALA A 472 -11.65 9.07 -22.53
CA ALA A 472 -12.42 8.09 -23.33
C ALA A 472 -11.53 7.41 -24.40
N ARG A 473 -10.65 8.17 -25.07
CA ARG A 473 -9.66 7.61 -26.01
C ARG A 473 -8.61 6.73 -25.32
N PHE A 474 -8.11 7.14 -24.16
CA PHE A 474 -7.19 6.33 -23.34
C PHE A 474 -7.80 4.97 -23.00
N ARG A 475 -9.08 4.96 -22.57
CA ARG A 475 -9.81 3.73 -22.26
C ARG A 475 -10.00 2.84 -23.52
N SER A 476 -10.44 3.45 -24.61
CA SER A 476 -10.64 2.74 -25.89
C SER A 476 -9.33 2.18 -26.45
N LEU A 477 -8.22 2.90 -26.31
CA LEU A 477 -6.90 2.43 -26.75
C LEU A 477 -6.50 1.16 -25.98
N TYR A 478 -6.65 1.16 -24.65
CA TYR A 478 -6.36 -0.04 -23.85
C TYR A 478 -7.18 -1.25 -24.32
N GLU A 479 -8.50 -1.09 -24.49
CA GLU A 479 -9.36 -2.18 -24.96
C GLU A 479 -8.94 -2.68 -26.36
N SER A 480 -8.49 -1.77 -27.23
CA SER A 480 -8.05 -2.13 -28.59
C SER A 480 -6.74 -2.92 -28.63
N VAL A 481 -5.86 -2.76 -27.64
CA VAL A 481 -4.55 -3.43 -27.61
C VAL A 481 -4.48 -4.54 -26.55
N ARG A 482 -5.54 -4.77 -25.80
CA ARG A 482 -5.60 -5.68 -24.66
C ARG A 482 -5.15 -7.09 -25.03
N ASP A 483 -5.76 -7.67 -26.06
CA ASP A 483 -5.47 -9.04 -26.52
C ASP A 483 -4.05 -9.18 -27.09
N GLU A 484 -3.48 -8.08 -27.63
CA GLU A 484 -2.13 -8.09 -28.17
C GLU A 484 -1.07 -8.21 -27.04
N PHE A 485 -1.35 -7.73 -25.83
CA PHE A 485 -0.47 -7.96 -24.69
C PHE A 485 -0.35 -9.44 -24.35
N ASP A 486 -1.48 -10.18 -24.34
CA ASP A 486 -1.49 -11.61 -24.06
C ASP A 486 -0.78 -12.42 -25.14
N LYS A 487 -1.03 -12.11 -26.42
CA LYS A 487 -0.32 -12.72 -27.54
C LYS A 487 1.18 -12.44 -27.51
N SER A 488 1.56 -11.19 -27.20
CA SER A 488 2.96 -10.81 -27.09
C SER A 488 3.68 -11.54 -25.95
N ALA A 489 3.04 -11.69 -24.79
CA ALA A 489 3.59 -12.43 -23.68
C ALA A 489 3.82 -13.92 -24.01
N GLN A 490 2.93 -14.53 -24.79
CA GLN A 490 3.08 -15.91 -25.27
C GLN A 490 4.21 -16.05 -26.29
N SER A 491 4.42 -15.04 -27.14
CA SER A 491 5.46 -15.06 -28.19
C SER A 491 6.85 -14.64 -27.70
N ALA A 492 6.98 -14.00 -26.54
CA ALA A 492 8.26 -13.54 -25.98
C ALA A 492 9.23 -14.68 -25.59
N ALA A 493 8.79 -15.93 -25.70
CA ALA A 493 9.60 -17.13 -25.44
C ALA A 493 10.42 -17.60 -26.65
N TYR A 494 10.82 -16.70 -27.58
CA TYR A 494 11.76 -17.08 -28.65
C TYR A 494 13.10 -17.47 -28.04
N LYS A 495 13.28 -18.79 -27.84
CA LYS A 495 14.59 -19.36 -27.49
C LYS A 495 15.37 -19.50 -28.78
N VAL A 496 16.45 -18.73 -28.92
CA VAL A 496 17.51 -19.07 -29.87
C VAL A 496 18.11 -20.38 -29.35
N ASN A 497 17.79 -21.51 -30.02
CA ASN A 497 18.46 -22.79 -29.80
C ASN A 497 19.89 -22.73 -30.31
#